data_dbd5db728b6c61665a55ea7607efa6a3
#
_entry.id   dbd5db728b6c61665a55ea7607efa6a3
#
_cell.length_a   1.000
_cell.length_b   1.000
_cell.length_c   1.000
_cell.angle_alpha   90.00
_cell.angle_beta   90.00
_cell.angle_gamma   90.00
#
_symmetry.space_group_name_H-M   'P 1'
#
loop_
_entity.id
_entity.type
_entity.pdbx_description
1 polymer ?
#
loop_
_entity_poly.entity_id
_entity_poly.type
_entity_poly.pdbx_seq_one_letter_code
_entity_poly.pdbx_strand_id
1 'polypeptide(L)'
;GRALVEDLEEQVRQRGGLTILLGSDDTTNMTSLSGVDLYDDLLGKIANIKNLRNHPFTFYQKCGFTIVGLIPDANGYGKPDILMAKRVRQ
;
A
#
# COMPACT_ATOMS: atom_id res chain seq x y z
N GLY A 1 -1.75 -12.45 -8.62
CA GLY A 1 -3.11 -12.51 -8.29
C GLY A 1 -3.44 -12.86 -6.86
N ARG A 2 -4.73 -13.06 -6.62
CA ARG A 2 -5.23 -13.34 -5.28
C ARG A 2 -4.64 -14.62 -4.69
N ALA A 3 -4.40 -15.63 -5.54
CA ALA A 3 -3.81 -16.90 -5.07
C ALA A 3 -2.41 -16.72 -4.49
N LEU A 4 -1.61 -15.81 -5.05
CA LEU A 4 -0.28 -15.51 -4.49
C LEU A 4 -0.38 -14.83 -3.13
N VAL A 5 -1.35 -13.95 -2.96
CA VAL A 5 -1.59 -13.29 -1.66
C VAL A 5 -2.02 -14.31 -0.62
N GLU A 6 -2.93 -15.21 -0.98
CA GLU A 6 -3.41 -16.27 -0.06
C GLU A 6 -2.29 -17.21 0.34
N ASP A 7 -1.40 -17.56 -0.59
CA ASP A 7 -0.24 -18.41 -0.30
C ASP A 7 0.72 -17.71 0.67
N LEU A 8 0.98 -16.41 0.45
CA LEU A 8 1.82 -15.63 1.34
C LEU A 8 1.23 -15.57 2.75
N GLU A 9 -0.09 -15.38 2.86
CA GLU A 9 -0.77 -15.38 4.15
C GLU A 9 -0.56 -16.71 4.90
N GLU A 10 -0.70 -17.84 4.18
CA GLU A 10 -0.52 -19.14 4.79
C GLU A 10 0.92 -19.34 5.28
N GLN A 11 1.90 -18.90 4.51
CA GLN A 11 3.30 -18.99 4.91
C GLN A 11 3.58 -18.16 6.17
N VAL A 12 3.03 -16.95 6.23
CA VAL A 12 3.17 -16.08 7.40
C VAL A 12 2.50 -16.70 8.62
N ARG A 13 1.31 -17.27 8.43
CA ARG A 13 0.58 -17.94 9.52
C ARG A 13 1.37 -19.13 10.06
N GLN A 14 1.93 -19.95 9.21
CA GLN A 14 2.72 -21.12 9.60
C GLN A 14 3.96 -20.75 10.40
N ARG A 15 4.52 -19.56 10.17
CA ARG A 15 5.69 -19.04 10.89
C ARG A 15 5.33 -18.23 12.13
N GLY A 16 4.05 -18.19 12.51
CA GLY A 16 3.56 -17.45 13.68
C GLY A 16 3.52 -15.94 13.50
N GLY A 17 3.60 -15.45 12.28
CA GLY A 17 3.47 -14.03 12.01
C GLY A 17 2.04 -13.52 12.16
N LEU A 18 1.89 -12.25 12.51
CA LEU A 18 0.58 -11.63 12.75
C LEU A 18 0.18 -10.66 11.66
N THR A 19 1.12 -10.14 10.92
CA THR A 19 0.87 -9.07 9.95
C THR A 19 1.76 -9.24 8.73
N ILE A 20 1.18 -9.01 7.56
CA ILE A 20 1.92 -8.86 6.31
C ILE A 20 2.00 -7.38 6.01
N LEU A 21 3.21 -6.88 5.76
CA LEU A 21 3.45 -5.51 5.32
C LEU A 21 3.98 -5.55 3.90
N LEU A 22 3.43 -4.71 3.03
CA LEU A 22 3.97 -4.53 1.69
C LEU A 22 4.05 -3.05 1.34
N GLY A 23 4.97 -2.73 0.41
CA GLY A 23 5.05 -1.41 -0.19
C GLY A 23 4.55 -1.48 -1.62
N SER A 24 3.71 -0.53 -1.99
CA SER A 24 3.20 -0.41 -3.35
C SER A 24 3.56 0.97 -3.88
N ASP A 25 4.64 1.05 -4.67
CA ASP A 25 5.20 2.31 -5.16
C ASP A 25 4.29 2.98 -6.16
N ASP A 26 4.27 4.32 -6.14
CA ASP A 26 3.69 5.10 -7.23
C ASP A 26 4.79 5.92 -7.91
N THR A 27 5.39 5.34 -8.94
CA THR A 27 6.49 5.96 -9.70
C THR A 27 6.05 6.55 -11.03
N THR A 28 4.78 6.39 -11.42
CA THR A 28 4.28 6.80 -12.74
C THR A 28 3.00 7.61 -12.66
N ASN A 29 2.80 8.34 -11.56
CA ASN A 29 1.66 9.24 -11.38
C ASN A 29 0.31 8.53 -11.49
N MET A 30 0.17 7.40 -10.82
CA MET A 30 -1.04 6.58 -10.90
C MET A 30 -2.07 6.91 -9.83
N THR A 31 -1.68 7.65 -8.79
CA THR A 31 -2.58 8.03 -7.70
C THR A 31 -2.53 9.54 -7.44
N SER A 32 -3.49 10.01 -6.65
CA SER A 32 -3.52 11.41 -6.20
C SER A 32 -2.37 11.79 -5.27
N LEU A 33 -1.61 10.80 -4.78
CA LEU A 33 -0.47 11.04 -3.89
C LEU A 33 0.81 11.39 -4.65
N SER A 34 0.84 11.18 -5.96
CA SER A 34 2.01 11.42 -6.78
C SER A 34 2.11 12.89 -7.18
N GLY A 35 3.33 13.44 -7.17
CA GLY A 35 3.60 14.80 -7.65
C GLY A 35 3.15 15.91 -6.73
N VAL A 36 2.80 15.61 -5.47
CA VAL A 36 2.38 16.60 -4.48
C VAL A 36 3.28 16.53 -3.25
N ASP A 37 3.31 17.61 -2.45
CA ASP A 37 4.05 17.61 -1.20
C ASP A 37 3.30 16.81 -0.14
N LEU A 38 3.76 15.59 0.12
CA LEU A 38 3.10 14.66 1.03
C LEU A 38 3.40 14.96 2.50
N TYR A 39 4.35 15.85 2.80
CA TYR A 39 4.56 16.29 4.18
C TYR A 39 3.51 17.31 4.62
N ASP A 40 2.82 17.94 3.67
CA ASP A 40 1.73 18.85 3.95
C ASP A 40 0.42 18.07 4.04
N ASP A 41 -0.16 18.01 5.23
CA ASP A 41 -1.41 17.27 5.50
C ASP A 41 -1.33 15.80 5.05
N LEU A 42 -0.31 15.11 5.51
CA LEU A 42 -0.04 13.72 5.12
C LEU A 42 -1.25 12.82 5.32
N LEU A 43 -1.82 12.83 6.53
CA LEU A 43 -2.93 11.93 6.86
C LEU A 43 -4.19 12.26 6.07
N GLY A 44 -4.47 13.53 5.84
CA GLY A 44 -5.60 13.94 5.01
C GLY A 44 -5.45 13.49 3.57
N LYS A 45 -4.25 13.57 3.02
CA LYS A 45 -3.99 13.09 1.66
C LYS A 45 -4.14 11.57 1.54
N ILE A 46 -3.71 10.81 2.54
CA ILE A 46 -3.93 9.36 2.56
C ILE A 46 -5.42 9.04 2.64
N ALA A 47 -6.15 9.74 3.51
CA ALA A 47 -7.60 9.51 3.68
C ALA A 47 -8.38 9.79 2.41
N ASN A 48 -7.92 10.72 1.58
CA ASN A 48 -8.59 11.13 0.35
C ASN A 48 -7.92 10.58 -0.92
N ILE A 49 -7.16 9.50 -0.80
CA ILE A 49 -6.46 8.90 -1.94
C ILE A 49 -7.43 8.54 -3.06
N LYS A 50 -7.02 8.83 -4.31
CA LYS A 50 -7.77 8.46 -5.50
C LYS A 50 -6.88 7.66 -6.43
N ASN A 51 -7.42 6.58 -6.98
CA ASN A 51 -6.74 5.79 -7.98
C ASN A 51 -7.04 6.38 -9.36
N LEU A 52 -6.03 6.98 -9.97
CA LEU A 52 -6.20 7.71 -11.23
C LEU A 52 -5.91 6.83 -12.46
N ARG A 53 -5.03 5.86 -12.34
CA ARG A 53 -4.56 5.05 -13.47
C ARG A 53 -4.39 3.59 -13.11
N ASN A 54 -5.36 3.03 -12.41
CA ASN A 54 -5.37 1.61 -12.07
C ASN A 54 -4.13 1.16 -11.29
N HIS A 55 -3.77 1.91 -10.27
CA HIS A 55 -2.67 1.54 -9.37
C HIS A 55 -3.03 0.27 -8.57
N PRO A 56 -2.05 -0.62 -8.33
CA PRO A 56 -2.31 -1.88 -7.62
C PRO A 56 -2.88 -1.77 -6.21
N PHE A 57 -2.83 -0.61 -5.55
CA PHE A 57 -3.29 -0.52 -4.17
C PHE A 57 -4.76 -0.92 -4.02
N THR A 58 -5.60 -0.65 -5.01
CA THR A 58 -7.01 -1.06 -4.95
C THR A 58 -7.17 -2.57 -5.01
N PHE A 59 -6.31 -3.25 -5.77
CA PHE A 59 -6.29 -4.72 -5.77
C PHE A 59 -5.95 -5.25 -4.38
N TYR A 60 -4.93 -4.68 -3.74
CA TYR A 60 -4.56 -5.12 -2.38
C TYR A 60 -5.66 -4.83 -1.37
N GLN A 61 -6.37 -3.71 -1.52
CA GLN A 61 -7.54 -3.44 -0.67
C GLN A 61 -8.61 -4.52 -0.82
N LYS A 62 -8.86 -4.99 -2.04
CA LYS A 62 -9.80 -6.09 -2.29
C LYS A 62 -9.31 -7.40 -1.68
N CYS A 63 -8.01 -7.58 -1.50
CA CYS A 63 -7.43 -8.73 -0.82
C CYS A 63 -7.41 -8.58 0.71
N GLY A 64 -7.95 -7.48 1.24
CA GLY A 64 -8.05 -7.25 2.67
C GLY A 64 -6.93 -6.42 3.28
N PHE A 65 -6.05 -5.83 2.47
CA PHE A 65 -5.02 -4.93 2.96
C PHE A 65 -5.58 -3.55 3.24
N THR A 66 -5.02 -2.89 4.25
CA THR A 66 -5.34 -1.52 4.62
C THR A 66 -4.12 -0.65 4.39
N ILE A 67 -4.32 0.56 3.88
CA ILE A 67 -3.24 1.56 3.81
C ILE A 67 -2.92 1.99 5.24
N VAL A 68 -1.67 1.77 5.66
CA VAL A 68 -1.22 2.11 7.02
C VAL A 68 -0.27 3.29 7.05
N GLY A 69 0.17 3.77 5.90
CA GLY A 69 1.04 4.92 5.81
C GLY A 69 1.63 5.07 4.44
N LEU A 70 2.61 5.95 4.32
CA LEU A 70 3.41 6.08 3.11
C LEU A 70 4.76 6.68 3.46
N ILE A 71 5.72 6.50 2.56
CA ILE A 71 7.02 7.14 2.67
C ILE A 71 7.12 8.15 1.53
N PRO A 72 7.10 9.47 1.83
CA PRO A 72 7.22 10.48 0.79
C PRO A 72 8.57 10.38 0.08
N ASP A 73 8.57 10.63 -1.21
CA ASP A 73 9.79 10.69 -2.02
C ASP A 73 10.66 9.42 -1.97
N ALA A 74 10.08 8.29 -1.62
CA ALA A 74 10.82 7.03 -1.46
C ALA A 74 11.51 6.57 -2.74
N ASN A 75 10.93 6.89 -3.89
CA ASN A 75 11.42 6.45 -5.20
C ASN A 75 11.85 7.64 -6.08
N GLY A 76 12.07 8.80 -5.47
CA GLY A 76 12.37 10.04 -6.14
C GLY A 76 11.35 11.11 -5.74
N TYR A 77 11.63 12.37 -6.05
CA TYR A 77 10.79 13.49 -5.67
C TYR A 77 9.36 13.30 -6.22
N GLY A 78 8.37 13.35 -5.33
CA GLY A 78 6.97 13.16 -5.70
C GLY A 78 6.59 11.74 -6.05
N LYS A 79 7.42 10.74 -5.70
CA LYS A 79 7.18 9.32 -5.99
C LYS A 79 7.15 8.51 -4.71
N PRO A 80 5.99 8.43 -4.04
CA PRO A 80 5.89 7.79 -2.73
C PRO A 80 5.88 6.27 -2.81
N ASP A 81 6.15 5.65 -1.66
CA ASP A 81 5.88 4.23 -1.43
C ASP A 81 4.66 4.13 -0.51
N ILE A 82 3.59 3.52 -0.98
CA ILE A 82 2.35 3.36 -0.22
C ILE A 82 2.47 2.09 0.60
N LEU A 83 2.44 2.23 1.93
CA LEU A 83 2.57 1.09 2.84
C LEU A 83 1.20 0.51 3.13
N MET A 84 1.07 -0.80 2.93
CA MET A 84 -0.17 -1.52 3.14
C MET A 84 0.08 -2.72 4.04
N ALA A 85 -0.88 -3.03 4.88
CA ALA A 85 -0.74 -4.13 5.82
C ALA A 85 -2.05 -4.93 5.93
N LYS A 86 -1.89 -6.20 6.25
CA LYS A 86 -3.02 -7.10 6.49
C LYS A 86 -2.70 -7.98 7.68
N ARG A 87 -3.68 -8.12 8.60
CA ARG A 87 -3.54 -9.06 9.71
C ARG A 87 -3.74 -10.48 9.22
N VAL A 88 -2.85 -11.36 9.68
CA VAL A 88 -2.97 -12.79 9.43
C VAL A 88 -3.48 -13.43 10.71
N ARG A 89 -4.63 -14.09 10.60
CA ARG A 89 -5.23 -14.77 11.77
C ARG A 89 -4.54 -16.10 11.99
N GLN A 90 -4.24 -16.37 13.24
CA GLN A 90 -3.63 -17.63 13.65
C GLN A 90 -4.67 -18.76 13.76
#